data_ada047ed8a76a4776ddd1179f8a5e774
#
_entry.id   ada047ed8a76a4776ddd1179f8a5e774
#
_cell.length_a   1.000
_cell.length_b   1.000
_cell.length_c   1.000
_cell.angle_alpha   90.00
_cell.angle_beta   90.00
_cell.angle_gamma   90.00
#
_symmetry.space_group_name_H-M   'P 1'
#
loop_
_entity.id
_entity.type
_entity.pdbx_description
1 polymer ?
#
loop_
_entity_poly.entity_id
_entity_poly.type
_entity_poly.pdbx_seq_one_letter_code
_entity_poly.pdbx_strand_id
1 'polypeptide(L)'
;MAFIRHRGKTYSVVYKILDENGEEHTTSETFATQKEADKRKKEIEYKQSIGKFEVQKCVTLKELIEEYVQIYGHDKWGVSTYSGNVALINNYILPTIGDTKLASINTHFMEKYYKDVLKMAAVKSTKNPDGTGTITESTVNEIHKVLRSCFCQAVKWDMMEKNPAVDATVPKAKKQEREIWTAEMLMQALEACDNKMLKIAFHLAFTATLRIGELLGLTWDDMDISKEAIADNKAYVIINKQVERVSKDAIEALNSKEIIMIFPSQKKNNRTVRVLKTPKTAVSGRCLFQNQ
;
A
#
# COMPACT_ATOMS: atom_id res chain seq x y z
N MET A 1 -18.21 -19.63 -31.00
CA MET A 1 -17.53 -20.89 -31.38
C MET A 1 -16.05 -20.61 -31.56
N ALA A 2 -15.20 -21.45 -31.00
CA ALA A 2 -13.75 -21.36 -31.19
C ALA A 2 -13.30 -22.39 -32.26
N PHE A 3 -12.31 -22.04 -33.10
CA PHE A 3 -11.73 -22.98 -34.05
C PHE A 3 -10.20 -22.84 -34.11
N ILE A 4 -9.55 -23.91 -34.54
CA ILE A 4 -8.07 -23.91 -34.67
C ILE A 4 -7.72 -23.65 -36.13
N ARG A 5 -6.81 -22.71 -36.37
CA ARG A 5 -6.20 -22.43 -37.65
C ARG A 5 -4.74 -22.82 -37.62
N HIS A 6 -4.32 -23.68 -38.54
CA HIS A 6 -2.93 -24.07 -38.70
C HIS A 6 -2.18 -23.05 -39.60
N ARG A 7 -1.04 -22.55 -39.16
CA ARG A 7 -0.18 -21.65 -39.94
C ARG A 7 1.31 -22.10 -39.83
N GLY A 8 1.76 -22.79 -40.85
CA GLY A 8 3.13 -23.30 -40.90
C GLY A 8 3.43 -24.25 -39.74
N LYS A 9 4.27 -23.85 -38.79
CA LYS A 9 4.65 -24.64 -37.59
C LYS A 9 3.84 -24.33 -36.33
N THR A 10 2.83 -23.46 -36.41
CA THR A 10 2.06 -22.99 -35.26
C THR A 10 0.56 -23.22 -35.42
N TYR A 11 -0.14 -23.31 -34.29
CA TYR A 11 -1.58 -23.52 -34.18
C TYR A 11 -2.22 -22.32 -33.51
N SER A 12 -3.14 -21.63 -34.19
CA SER A 12 -3.86 -20.49 -33.63
C SER A 12 -5.29 -20.86 -33.31
N VAL A 13 -5.70 -20.68 -32.05
CA VAL A 13 -7.10 -20.80 -31.63
C VAL A 13 -7.76 -19.44 -31.90
N VAL A 14 -8.77 -19.43 -32.77
CA VAL A 14 -9.52 -18.23 -33.16
C VAL A 14 -10.90 -18.30 -32.54
N TYR A 15 -11.34 -17.22 -31.88
CA TYR A 15 -12.64 -17.17 -31.22
C TYR A 15 -13.18 -15.73 -31.18
N LYS A 16 -14.49 -15.62 -30.96
CA LYS A 16 -15.17 -14.33 -30.84
C LYS A 16 -15.28 -13.92 -29.39
N ILE A 17 -15.14 -12.64 -29.15
CA ILE A 17 -15.28 -11.97 -27.89
C ILE A 17 -16.24 -10.79 -28.03
N LEU A 18 -16.92 -10.42 -26.95
CA LEU A 18 -17.67 -9.17 -26.85
C LEU A 18 -16.79 -8.11 -26.19
N ASP A 19 -16.77 -6.91 -26.71
CA ASP A 19 -16.12 -5.77 -26.07
C ASP A 19 -17.04 -5.11 -25.02
N GLU A 20 -16.56 -4.04 -24.40
CA GLU A 20 -17.31 -3.28 -23.38
C GLU A 20 -18.60 -2.65 -23.93
N ASN A 21 -18.70 -2.46 -25.25
CA ASN A 21 -19.86 -1.89 -25.93
C ASN A 21 -20.82 -2.97 -26.42
N GLY A 22 -20.48 -4.27 -26.23
CA GLY A 22 -21.25 -5.39 -26.72
C GLY A 22 -21.01 -5.77 -28.18
N GLU A 23 -19.95 -5.21 -28.82
CA GLU A 23 -19.59 -5.53 -30.20
C GLU A 23 -18.74 -6.82 -30.26
N GLU A 24 -19.04 -7.68 -31.25
CA GLU A 24 -18.28 -8.92 -31.45
C GLU A 24 -16.95 -8.66 -32.17
N HIS A 25 -15.84 -8.96 -31.50
CA HIS A 25 -14.52 -8.98 -32.11
C HIS A 25 -13.95 -10.38 -32.21
N THR A 26 -13.16 -10.62 -33.25
CA THR A 26 -12.46 -11.90 -33.44
C THR A 26 -11.03 -11.76 -32.97
N THR A 27 -10.61 -12.61 -32.03
CA THR A 27 -9.21 -12.65 -31.52
C THR A 27 -8.61 -14.03 -31.74
N SER A 28 -7.28 -14.15 -31.59
CA SER A 28 -6.60 -15.44 -31.76
C SER A 28 -5.39 -15.54 -30.82
N GLU A 29 -5.20 -16.73 -30.24
CA GLU A 29 -4.04 -17.12 -29.46
C GLU A 29 -3.22 -18.16 -30.21
N THR A 30 -1.88 -18.02 -30.26
CA THR A 30 -1.01 -18.92 -31.04
C THR A 30 -0.20 -19.83 -30.12
N PHE A 31 -0.15 -21.10 -30.44
CA PHE A 31 0.50 -22.17 -29.69
C PHE A 31 1.51 -22.93 -30.56
N ALA A 32 2.55 -23.46 -29.92
CA ALA A 32 3.56 -24.24 -30.60
C ALA A 32 3.09 -25.65 -30.97
N THR A 33 2.16 -26.23 -30.19
CA THR A 33 1.66 -27.60 -30.40
C THR A 33 0.16 -27.60 -30.56
N GLN A 34 -0.33 -28.59 -31.38
CA GLN A 34 -1.76 -28.81 -31.58
C GLN A 34 -2.46 -29.19 -30.26
N LYS A 35 -1.80 -29.98 -29.42
CA LYS A 35 -2.37 -30.42 -28.13
C LYS A 35 -2.67 -29.26 -27.18
N GLU A 36 -1.81 -28.24 -27.15
CA GLU A 36 -2.04 -27.01 -26.38
C GLU A 36 -3.21 -26.20 -26.96
N ALA A 37 -3.25 -26.06 -28.29
CA ALA A 37 -4.34 -25.38 -28.98
C ALA A 37 -5.70 -26.08 -28.74
N ASP A 38 -5.75 -27.41 -28.80
CA ASP A 38 -6.97 -28.21 -28.54
C ASP A 38 -7.43 -28.06 -27.08
N LYS A 39 -6.48 -28.08 -26.12
CA LYS A 39 -6.79 -27.84 -24.70
C LYS A 39 -7.38 -26.45 -24.49
N ARG A 40 -6.77 -25.43 -25.08
CA ARG A 40 -7.24 -24.05 -24.98
C ARG A 40 -8.58 -23.82 -25.63
N LYS A 41 -8.81 -24.43 -26.81
CA LYS A 41 -10.11 -24.40 -27.50
C LYS A 41 -11.22 -24.93 -26.59
N LYS A 42 -11.03 -26.11 -25.99
CA LYS A 42 -12.03 -26.73 -25.09
C LYS A 42 -12.32 -25.85 -23.87
N GLU A 43 -11.27 -25.22 -23.30
CA GLU A 43 -11.42 -24.31 -22.19
C GLU A 43 -12.26 -23.08 -22.56
N ILE A 44 -12.00 -22.48 -23.73
CA ILE A 44 -12.75 -21.34 -24.26
C ILE A 44 -14.22 -21.73 -24.48
N GLU A 45 -14.47 -22.85 -25.16
CA GLU A 45 -15.83 -23.33 -25.43
C GLU A 45 -16.61 -23.62 -24.13
N TYR A 46 -15.94 -24.22 -23.14
CA TYR A 46 -16.53 -24.42 -21.81
C TYR A 46 -16.86 -23.10 -21.11
N LYS A 47 -15.92 -22.15 -21.06
CA LYS A 47 -16.16 -20.84 -20.47
C LYS A 47 -17.26 -20.05 -21.20
N GLN A 48 -17.31 -20.13 -22.52
CA GLN A 48 -18.40 -19.54 -23.32
C GLN A 48 -19.76 -20.17 -23.00
N SER A 49 -19.81 -21.49 -22.80
CA SER A 49 -21.05 -22.20 -22.49
C SER A 49 -21.66 -21.85 -21.12
N ILE A 50 -20.83 -21.49 -20.18
CA ILE A 50 -21.27 -21.07 -18.83
C ILE A 50 -21.38 -19.53 -18.65
N GLY A 51 -21.25 -18.76 -19.75
CA GLY A 51 -21.35 -17.30 -19.74
C GLY A 51 -20.22 -16.58 -18.98
N LYS A 52 -19.12 -17.28 -18.66
CA LYS A 52 -17.97 -16.76 -17.92
C LYS A 52 -16.76 -16.46 -18.80
N PHE A 53 -16.96 -16.30 -20.10
CA PHE A 53 -15.86 -16.03 -21.01
C PHE A 53 -15.67 -14.52 -21.15
N GLU A 54 -14.81 -13.98 -20.31
CA GLU A 54 -14.26 -12.64 -20.47
C GLU A 54 -12.82 -12.73 -20.97
N VAL A 55 -12.43 -11.82 -21.85
CA VAL A 55 -11.03 -11.67 -22.25
C VAL A 55 -10.27 -11.10 -21.08
N GLN A 56 -9.23 -11.79 -20.62
CA GLN A 56 -8.34 -11.22 -19.62
C GLN A 56 -7.76 -9.91 -20.17
N LYS A 57 -8.18 -8.78 -19.60
CA LYS A 57 -7.66 -7.44 -19.96
C LYS A 57 -6.16 -7.34 -19.64
N CYS A 58 -5.71 -7.98 -18.57
CA CYS A 58 -4.33 -7.99 -18.13
C CYS A 58 -3.68 -9.35 -18.40
N VAL A 59 -2.64 -9.36 -19.20
CA VAL A 59 -1.83 -10.55 -19.51
C VAL A 59 -0.63 -10.66 -18.58
N THR A 60 -0.06 -9.52 -18.16
CA THR A 60 1.13 -9.41 -17.33
C THR A 60 0.81 -8.87 -15.94
N LEU A 61 1.71 -9.13 -14.98
CA LEU A 61 1.59 -8.54 -13.63
C LEU A 61 1.68 -7.02 -13.65
N LYS A 62 2.46 -6.45 -14.57
CA LYS A 62 2.59 -5.01 -14.72
C LYS A 62 1.26 -4.36 -15.07
N GLU A 63 0.56 -4.87 -16.09
CA GLU A 63 -0.77 -4.39 -16.47
C GLU A 63 -1.77 -4.48 -15.34
N LEU A 64 -1.80 -5.61 -14.61
CA LEU A 64 -2.66 -5.78 -13.43
C LEU A 64 -2.34 -4.76 -12.33
N ILE A 65 -1.07 -4.52 -12.04
CA ILE A 65 -0.65 -3.57 -10.99
C ILE A 65 -1.01 -2.14 -11.39
N GLU A 66 -0.82 -1.76 -12.65
CA GLU A 66 -1.18 -0.42 -13.15
C GLU A 66 -2.69 -0.18 -12.99
N GLU A 67 -3.52 -1.13 -13.38
CA GLU A 67 -4.98 -1.06 -13.20
C GLU A 67 -5.37 -1.07 -11.71
N TYR A 68 -4.73 -1.91 -10.90
CA TYR A 68 -4.96 -1.96 -9.46
C TYR A 68 -4.62 -0.65 -8.76
N VAL A 69 -3.52 0.01 -9.10
CA VAL A 69 -3.15 1.32 -8.54
C VAL A 69 -4.16 2.37 -8.99
N GLN A 70 -4.53 2.37 -10.26
CA GLN A 70 -5.41 3.37 -10.83
C GLN A 70 -6.84 3.28 -10.28
N ILE A 71 -7.42 2.09 -10.23
CA ILE A 71 -8.83 1.92 -9.81
C ILE A 71 -8.94 1.78 -8.29
N TYR A 72 -8.19 0.83 -7.70
CA TYR A 72 -8.31 0.55 -6.27
C TYR A 72 -7.44 1.47 -5.42
N GLY A 73 -6.20 1.71 -5.85
CA GLY A 73 -5.24 2.51 -5.10
C GLY A 73 -5.68 3.95 -4.92
N HIS A 74 -6.17 4.58 -5.98
CA HIS A 74 -6.66 5.96 -5.96
C HIS A 74 -7.90 6.14 -5.08
N ASP A 75 -8.77 5.13 -4.98
CA ASP A 75 -9.99 5.22 -4.18
C ASP A 75 -9.77 4.86 -2.71
N LYS A 76 -8.95 3.85 -2.43
CA LYS A 76 -8.83 3.24 -1.10
C LYS A 76 -7.59 3.63 -0.30
N TRP A 77 -6.52 4.11 -0.96
CA TRP A 77 -5.30 4.43 -0.25
C TRP A 77 -5.25 5.89 0.20
N GLY A 78 -4.91 6.10 1.47
CA GLY A 78 -4.46 7.43 1.91
C GLY A 78 -3.07 7.76 1.38
N VAL A 79 -2.71 9.04 1.35
CA VAL A 79 -1.49 9.58 0.71
C VAL A 79 -0.20 8.85 1.10
N SER A 80 -0.01 8.54 2.39
CA SER A 80 1.18 7.81 2.85
C SER A 80 1.20 6.37 2.36
N THR A 81 0.03 5.70 2.36
CA THR A 81 -0.10 4.31 1.89
C THR A 81 0.17 4.25 0.39
N TYR A 82 -0.38 5.18 -0.38
CA TYR A 82 -0.13 5.31 -1.81
C TYR A 82 1.37 5.47 -2.09
N SER A 83 2.00 6.44 -1.46
CA SER A 83 3.45 6.69 -1.62
C SER A 83 4.29 5.46 -1.28
N GLY A 84 3.98 4.78 -0.17
CA GLY A 84 4.69 3.58 0.26
C GLY A 84 4.51 2.40 -0.70
N ASN A 85 3.28 2.12 -1.12
CA ASN A 85 2.96 1.03 -2.02
C ASN A 85 3.56 1.26 -3.42
N VAL A 86 3.43 2.46 -3.98
CA VAL A 86 4.02 2.82 -5.28
C VAL A 86 5.54 2.71 -5.24
N ALA A 87 6.18 3.11 -4.13
CA ALA A 87 7.62 2.93 -3.97
C ALA A 87 8.03 1.44 -3.96
N LEU A 88 7.29 0.57 -3.26
CA LEU A 88 7.54 -0.88 -3.28
C LEU A 88 7.32 -1.48 -4.66
N ILE A 89 6.26 -1.08 -5.35
CA ILE A 89 5.93 -1.52 -6.70
C ILE A 89 7.07 -1.16 -7.67
N ASN A 90 7.47 0.11 -7.70
CA ASN A 90 8.45 0.60 -8.67
C ASN A 90 9.88 0.13 -8.38
N ASN A 91 10.24 -0.05 -7.11
CA ASN A 91 11.61 -0.43 -6.74
C ASN A 91 11.85 -1.93 -6.76
N TYR A 92 10.84 -2.75 -6.46
CA TYR A 92 11.04 -4.18 -6.19
C TYR A 92 10.16 -5.10 -7.02
N ILE A 93 8.91 -4.72 -7.34
CA ILE A 93 7.97 -5.62 -8.01
C ILE A 93 8.10 -5.51 -9.53
N LEU A 94 7.87 -4.34 -10.09
CA LEU A 94 7.87 -4.15 -11.54
C LEU A 94 9.23 -4.49 -12.19
N PRO A 95 10.40 -4.09 -11.63
CA PRO A 95 11.67 -4.40 -12.25
C PRO A 95 12.03 -5.88 -12.27
N THR A 96 11.40 -6.69 -11.42
CA THR A 96 11.76 -8.11 -11.23
C THR A 96 10.77 -9.08 -11.84
N ILE A 97 9.48 -8.86 -11.60
CA ILE A 97 8.42 -9.78 -12.01
C ILE A 97 7.29 -9.09 -12.80
N GLY A 98 7.43 -7.80 -13.14
CA GLY A 98 6.39 -7.04 -13.85
C GLY A 98 5.94 -7.67 -15.16
N ASP A 99 6.88 -8.16 -15.97
CA ASP A 99 6.61 -8.76 -17.28
C ASP A 99 6.14 -10.23 -17.21
N THR A 100 6.00 -10.77 -15.98
CA THR A 100 5.54 -12.15 -15.80
C THR A 100 4.07 -12.28 -16.15
N LYS A 101 3.72 -13.29 -16.94
CA LYS A 101 2.32 -13.60 -17.29
C LYS A 101 1.55 -14.04 -16.05
N LEU A 102 0.36 -13.50 -15.84
CA LEU A 102 -0.50 -13.83 -14.69
C LEU A 102 -0.76 -15.33 -14.57
N ALA A 103 -0.95 -16.02 -15.69
CA ALA A 103 -1.19 -17.46 -15.72
C ALA A 103 0.00 -18.30 -15.18
N SER A 104 1.22 -17.76 -15.14
CA SER A 104 2.40 -18.44 -14.62
C SER A 104 2.67 -18.16 -13.13
N ILE A 105 1.96 -17.21 -12.54
CA ILE A 105 2.13 -16.83 -11.14
C ILE A 105 1.33 -17.80 -10.25
N ASN A 106 2.04 -18.65 -9.54
CA ASN A 106 1.48 -19.58 -8.57
C ASN A 106 2.16 -19.40 -7.19
N THR A 107 1.71 -20.14 -6.17
CA THR A 107 2.24 -20.05 -4.81
C THR A 107 3.75 -20.32 -4.76
N HIS A 108 4.24 -21.32 -5.49
CA HIS A 108 5.67 -21.65 -5.56
C HIS A 108 6.49 -20.50 -6.18
N PHE A 109 5.95 -19.88 -7.25
CA PHE A 109 6.56 -18.70 -7.87
C PHE A 109 6.69 -17.55 -6.84
N MET A 110 5.66 -17.29 -6.03
CA MET A 110 5.68 -16.25 -5.01
C MET A 110 6.74 -16.52 -3.93
N GLU A 111 6.85 -17.75 -3.46
CA GLU A 111 7.85 -18.12 -2.46
C GLU A 111 9.29 -17.99 -2.99
N LYS A 112 9.53 -18.37 -4.25
CA LYS A 112 10.80 -18.17 -4.93
C LYS A 112 11.13 -16.68 -5.06
N TYR A 113 10.18 -15.88 -5.50
CA TYR A 113 10.32 -14.44 -5.62
C TYR A 113 10.73 -13.80 -4.29
N TYR A 114 10.07 -14.15 -3.16
CA TYR A 114 10.43 -13.61 -1.85
C TYR A 114 11.88 -13.94 -1.44
N LYS A 115 12.37 -15.13 -1.76
CA LYS A 115 13.77 -15.51 -1.51
C LYS A 115 14.75 -14.71 -2.37
N ASP A 116 14.38 -14.42 -3.61
CA ASP A 116 15.23 -13.65 -4.52
C ASP A 116 15.24 -12.16 -4.16
N VAL A 117 14.10 -11.60 -3.75
CA VAL A 117 14.02 -10.22 -3.24
C VAL A 117 14.91 -9.99 -2.03
N LEU A 118 15.04 -10.95 -1.11
CA LEU A 118 15.94 -10.84 0.06
C LEU A 118 17.42 -10.65 -0.33
N LYS A 119 17.83 -11.07 -1.52
CA LYS A 119 19.20 -10.91 -2.02
C LYS A 119 19.43 -9.58 -2.72
N MET A 120 18.37 -8.83 -3.01
CA MET A 120 18.45 -7.55 -3.71
C MET A 120 19.06 -6.47 -2.81
N ALA A 121 19.74 -5.51 -3.43
CA ALA A 121 20.25 -4.33 -2.73
C ALA A 121 19.08 -3.46 -2.20
N ALA A 122 19.24 -2.96 -0.99
CA ALA A 122 18.30 -2.03 -0.42
C ALA A 122 18.36 -0.67 -1.13
N VAL A 123 17.20 -0.09 -1.43
CA VAL A 123 17.12 1.25 -2.02
C VAL A 123 17.34 2.31 -0.93
N LYS A 124 18.02 3.41 -1.31
CA LYS A 124 18.19 4.57 -0.41
C LYS A 124 16.85 5.07 0.10
N SER A 125 16.76 5.22 1.40
CA SER A 125 15.54 5.68 2.07
C SER A 125 15.89 6.54 3.30
N THR A 126 14.89 7.14 3.94
CA THR A 126 15.11 7.89 5.19
C THR A 126 15.68 7.00 6.31
N LYS A 127 15.33 5.70 6.32
CA LYS A 127 15.84 4.73 7.30
C LYS A 127 17.17 4.08 6.89
N ASN A 128 17.51 4.14 5.62
CA ASN A 128 18.76 3.64 5.03
C ASN A 128 19.31 4.68 4.05
N PRO A 129 19.91 5.78 4.54
CA PRO A 129 20.36 6.91 3.71
C PRO A 129 21.44 6.51 2.70
N ASP A 130 22.29 5.58 3.07
CA ASP A 130 23.42 5.13 2.25
C ASP A 130 23.01 4.07 1.22
N GLY A 131 21.86 3.43 1.39
CA GLY A 131 21.38 2.35 0.55
C GLY A 131 22.24 1.09 0.65
N THR A 132 22.91 0.90 1.80
CA THR A 132 23.80 -0.24 2.03
C THR A 132 23.01 -1.47 2.47
N GLY A 133 23.58 -2.66 2.18
CA GLY A 133 22.99 -3.95 2.59
C GLY A 133 21.88 -4.43 1.66
N THR A 134 21.24 -5.50 2.08
CA THR A 134 20.14 -6.16 1.37
C THR A 134 18.78 -5.80 1.98
N ILE A 135 17.71 -6.15 1.26
CA ILE A 135 16.33 -5.96 1.71
C ILE A 135 16.07 -6.83 2.95
N THR A 136 15.34 -6.28 3.92
CA THR A 136 14.97 -6.98 5.14
C THR A 136 13.69 -7.79 4.95
N GLU A 137 13.50 -8.83 5.79
CA GLU A 137 12.26 -9.63 5.84
C GLU A 137 11.02 -8.75 6.08
N SER A 138 11.16 -7.65 6.83
CA SER A 138 10.09 -6.67 7.04
C SER A 138 9.66 -6.03 5.73
N THR A 139 10.60 -5.68 4.84
CA THR A 139 10.28 -5.13 3.52
C THR A 139 9.61 -6.17 2.62
N VAL A 140 10.06 -7.43 2.67
CA VAL A 140 9.40 -8.52 1.94
C VAL A 140 7.96 -8.73 2.41
N ASN A 141 7.71 -8.61 3.72
CA ASN A 141 6.34 -8.67 4.26
C ASN A 141 5.45 -7.54 3.73
N GLU A 142 5.99 -6.31 3.59
CA GLU A 142 5.22 -5.20 2.98
C GLU A 142 4.96 -5.45 1.49
N ILE A 143 5.94 -5.96 0.73
CA ILE A 143 5.77 -6.38 -0.67
C ILE A 143 4.67 -7.46 -0.77
N HIS A 144 4.72 -8.47 0.11
CA HIS A 144 3.69 -9.52 0.18
C HIS A 144 2.29 -8.94 0.39
N LYS A 145 2.13 -7.97 1.31
CA LYS A 145 0.82 -7.33 1.56
C LYS A 145 0.28 -6.63 0.33
N VAL A 146 1.14 -5.90 -0.41
CA VAL A 146 0.76 -5.23 -1.65
C VAL A 146 0.30 -6.25 -2.70
N LEU A 147 1.11 -7.28 -2.96
CA LEU A 147 0.81 -8.31 -3.96
C LEU A 147 -0.42 -9.13 -3.56
N ARG A 148 -0.55 -9.50 -2.28
CA ARG A 148 -1.73 -10.23 -1.79
C ARG A 148 -3.01 -9.41 -1.97
N SER A 149 -2.97 -8.11 -1.70
CA SER A 149 -4.11 -7.21 -1.91
C SER A 149 -4.43 -7.04 -3.40
N CYS A 150 -3.41 -6.87 -4.24
CA CYS A 150 -3.54 -6.79 -5.69
C CYS A 150 -4.19 -8.05 -6.27
N PHE A 151 -3.67 -9.24 -5.97
CA PHE A 151 -4.25 -10.50 -6.43
C PHE A 151 -5.64 -10.78 -5.85
N CYS A 152 -5.91 -10.33 -4.61
CA CYS A 152 -7.26 -10.41 -4.05
C CYS A 152 -8.25 -9.57 -4.87
N GLN A 153 -7.83 -8.40 -5.33
CA GLN A 153 -8.65 -7.55 -6.20
C GLN A 153 -8.76 -8.14 -7.61
N ALA A 154 -7.68 -8.72 -8.16
CA ALA A 154 -7.71 -9.43 -9.44
C ALA A 154 -8.71 -10.60 -9.46
N VAL A 155 -8.82 -11.34 -8.35
CA VAL A 155 -9.85 -12.40 -8.20
C VAL A 155 -11.25 -11.81 -8.18
N LYS A 156 -11.47 -10.66 -7.52
CA LYS A 156 -12.78 -9.98 -7.53
C LYS A 156 -13.16 -9.39 -8.88
N TRP A 157 -12.17 -9.08 -9.72
CA TRP A 157 -12.35 -8.61 -11.09
C TRP A 157 -12.40 -9.75 -12.12
N ASP A 158 -12.45 -10.99 -11.65
CA ASP A 158 -12.45 -12.21 -12.48
C ASP A 158 -11.23 -12.36 -13.42
N MET A 159 -10.14 -11.63 -13.13
CA MET A 159 -8.87 -11.70 -13.86
C MET A 159 -8.01 -12.91 -13.46
N MET A 160 -8.24 -13.47 -12.28
CA MET A 160 -7.55 -14.66 -11.74
C MET A 160 -8.54 -15.57 -11.02
N GLU A 161 -8.37 -16.87 -11.13
CA GLU A 161 -9.23 -17.85 -10.44
C GLU A 161 -8.96 -17.89 -8.93
N LYS A 162 -7.71 -17.71 -8.52
CA LYS A 162 -7.28 -17.76 -7.12
C LYS A 162 -6.11 -16.82 -6.87
N ASN A 163 -5.99 -16.37 -5.63
CA ASN A 163 -4.88 -15.52 -5.19
C ASN A 163 -3.66 -16.38 -4.82
N PRO A 164 -2.54 -16.33 -5.56
CA PRO A 164 -1.36 -17.16 -5.32
C PRO A 164 -0.57 -16.76 -4.06
N ALA A 165 -0.81 -15.57 -3.52
CA ALA A 165 -0.10 -15.07 -2.35
C ALA A 165 -0.75 -15.47 -1.01
N VAL A 166 -1.99 -16.02 -1.00
CA VAL A 166 -2.69 -16.36 0.25
C VAL A 166 -1.94 -17.43 1.02
N ASP A 167 -1.55 -18.50 0.35
CA ASP A 167 -0.91 -19.67 0.95
C ASP A 167 0.62 -19.62 0.84
N ALA A 168 1.18 -18.53 0.33
CA ALA A 168 2.62 -18.39 0.15
C ALA A 168 3.33 -18.16 1.50
N THR A 169 4.36 -18.92 1.75
CA THR A 169 5.22 -18.79 2.93
C THR A 169 6.08 -17.54 2.82
N VAL A 170 5.88 -16.61 3.76
CA VAL A 170 6.63 -15.34 3.80
C VAL A 170 7.76 -15.45 4.83
N PRO A 171 8.97 -14.92 4.55
CA PRO A 171 10.06 -14.89 5.52
C PRO A 171 9.64 -14.17 6.80
N LYS A 172 9.94 -14.79 7.95
CA LYS A 172 9.60 -14.23 9.26
C LYS A 172 10.58 -13.11 9.61
N ALA A 173 10.08 -11.89 9.73
CA ALA A 173 10.85 -10.78 10.24
C ALA A 173 11.14 -10.99 11.75
N LYS A 174 12.39 -10.78 12.15
CA LYS A 174 12.73 -10.76 13.57
C LYS A 174 12.04 -9.56 14.22
N LYS A 175 11.20 -9.84 15.21
CA LYS A 175 10.56 -8.80 16.00
C LYS A 175 11.62 -8.17 16.92
N GLN A 176 11.97 -6.92 16.68
CA GLN A 176 12.76 -6.15 17.62
C GLN A 176 11.86 -5.76 18.79
N GLU A 177 12.22 -6.19 19.98
CA GLU A 177 11.63 -5.65 21.21
C GLU A 177 12.05 -4.19 21.34
N ARG A 178 11.06 -3.34 21.50
CA ARG A 178 11.30 -1.93 21.77
C ARG A 178 11.26 -1.71 23.27
N GLU A 179 12.25 -1.03 23.77
CA GLU A 179 12.26 -0.58 25.15
C GLU A 179 11.12 0.41 25.38
N ILE A 180 10.31 0.15 26.39
CA ILE A 180 9.19 1.01 26.79
C ILE A 180 9.70 1.83 27.99
N TRP A 181 9.59 3.15 27.91
CA TRP A 181 9.99 4.02 28.98
C TRP A 181 9.11 3.81 30.22
N THR A 182 9.73 3.71 31.38
CA THR A 182 9.05 3.74 32.67
C THR A 182 8.77 5.19 33.08
N ALA A 183 7.97 5.37 34.13
CA ALA A 183 7.73 6.69 34.70
C ALA A 183 9.01 7.36 35.17
N GLU A 184 9.93 6.60 35.78
CA GLU A 184 11.24 7.09 36.25
C GLU A 184 12.11 7.57 35.09
N MET A 185 12.15 6.81 33.97
CA MET A 185 12.87 7.21 32.75
C MET A 185 12.31 8.53 32.18
N LEU A 186 10.97 8.66 32.18
CA LEU A 186 10.33 9.90 31.74
C LEU A 186 10.72 11.08 32.64
N MET A 187 10.70 10.91 33.95
CA MET A 187 11.08 11.98 34.89
C MET A 187 12.54 12.40 34.69
N GLN A 188 13.45 11.43 34.55
CA GLN A 188 14.86 11.73 34.25
C GLN A 188 15.04 12.50 32.94
N ALA A 189 14.29 12.10 31.89
CA ALA A 189 14.31 12.79 30.60
C ALA A 189 13.75 14.21 30.67
N LEU A 190 12.73 14.45 31.49
CA LEU A 190 12.16 15.77 31.74
C LEU A 190 13.11 16.67 32.52
N GLU A 191 13.85 16.14 33.50
CA GLU A 191 14.86 16.86 34.24
C GLU A 191 16.04 17.26 33.36
N ALA A 192 16.52 16.31 32.53
CA ALA A 192 17.66 16.55 31.63
C ALA A 192 17.32 17.40 30.39
N CYS A 193 16.05 17.67 30.13
CA CYS A 193 15.62 18.42 28.95
C CYS A 193 15.50 19.92 29.26
N ASP A 194 16.28 20.77 28.57
CA ASP A 194 16.19 22.24 28.72
C ASP A 194 15.14 22.86 27.77
N ASN A 195 14.69 22.13 26.76
CA ASN A 195 13.75 22.65 25.79
C ASN A 195 12.31 22.56 26.29
N LYS A 196 11.69 23.72 26.58
CA LYS A 196 10.33 23.81 27.11
C LYS A 196 9.28 23.16 26.20
N MET A 197 9.40 23.34 24.87
CA MET A 197 8.45 22.75 23.92
C MET A 197 8.55 21.22 23.92
N LEU A 198 9.78 20.68 24.04
CA LEU A 198 10.00 19.25 24.10
C LEU A 198 9.47 18.65 25.42
N LYS A 199 9.61 19.37 26.55
CA LYS A 199 8.99 18.98 27.82
C LYS A 199 7.47 18.84 27.70
N ILE A 200 6.81 19.85 27.12
CA ILE A 200 5.36 19.83 26.89
C ILE A 200 5.00 18.64 25.99
N ALA A 201 5.78 18.39 24.95
CA ALA A 201 5.55 17.26 24.04
C ALA A 201 5.65 15.92 24.77
N PHE A 202 6.65 15.73 25.66
CA PHE A 202 6.75 14.53 26.50
C PHE A 202 5.54 14.35 27.41
N HIS A 203 5.14 15.42 28.11
CA HIS A 203 3.96 15.38 28.98
C HIS A 203 2.71 14.99 28.20
N LEU A 204 2.42 15.64 27.07
CA LEU A 204 1.24 15.34 26.25
C LEU A 204 1.28 13.94 25.65
N ALA A 205 2.44 13.49 25.15
CA ALA A 205 2.59 12.16 24.60
C ALA A 205 2.36 11.07 25.66
N PHE A 206 2.82 11.30 26.88
CA PHE A 206 2.72 10.31 27.95
C PHE A 206 1.36 10.31 28.64
N THR A 207 0.81 11.49 28.96
CA THR A 207 -0.47 11.61 29.68
C THR A 207 -1.68 11.39 28.78
N ALA A 208 -1.67 11.93 27.56
CA ALA A 208 -2.76 11.81 26.61
C ALA A 208 -2.54 10.70 25.55
N THR A 209 -1.43 9.94 25.64
CA THR A 209 -1.07 8.86 24.70
C THR A 209 -1.11 9.26 23.23
N LEU A 210 -0.77 10.52 22.92
CA LEU A 210 -0.85 11.07 21.58
C LEU A 210 0.21 10.46 20.66
N ARG A 211 -0.18 10.16 19.43
CA ARG A 211 0.78 9.85 18.37
C ARG A 211 1.53 11.13 17.99
N ILE A 212 2.79 10.99 17.57
CA ILE A 212 3.63 12.15 17.19
C ILE A 212 2.96 13.06 16.15
N GLY A 213 2.24 12.52 15.19
CA GLY A 213 1.51 13.31 14.19
C GLY A 213 0.32 14.09 14.78
N GLU A 214 -0.39 13.51 15.71
CA GLU A 214 -1.50 14.13 16.43
C GLU A 214 -0.98 15.25 17.33
N LEU A 215 0.09 14.98 18.09
CA LEU A 215 0.77 15.98 18.91
C LEU A 215 1.21 17.21 18.11
N LEU A 216 1.84 16.99 16.94
CA LEU A 216 2.29 18.07 16.06
C LEU A 216 1.14 18.80 15.34
N GLY A 217 -0.05 18.21 15.32
CA GLY A 217 -1.25 18.79 14.73
C GLY A 217 -2.10 19.62 15.69
N LEU A 218 -1.80 19.61 17.00
CA LEU A 218 -2.54 20.38 17.99
C LEU A 218 -2.43 21.87 17.77
N THR A 219 -3.54 22.57 17.93
CA THR A 219 -3.64 24.03 17.95
C THR A 219 -4.35 24.48 19.23
N TRP A 220 -4.24 25.77 19.57
CA TRP A 220 -4.91 26.32 20.75
C TRP A 220 -6.43 26.21 20.69
N ASP A 221 -7.01 26.17 19.49
CA ASP A 221 -8.45 26.01 19.29
C ASP A 221 -8.94 24.58 19.61
N ASP A 222 -8.02 23.63 19.73
CA ASP A 222 -8.32 22.21 19.99
C ASP A 222 -8.26 21.89 21.49
N MET A 223 -8.02 22.87 22.37
CA MET A 223 -7.87 22.63 23.81
C MET A 223 -8.52 23.71 24.66
N ASP A 224 -9.05 23.30 25.79
CA ASP A 224 -9.43 24.19 26.88
C ASP A 224 -8.64 23.82 28.12
N ILE A 225 -7.66 24.68 28.44
CA ILE A 225 -6.78 24.60 29.61
C ILE A 225 -6.88 25.89 30.41
N SER A 226 -8.02 26.60 30.38
CA SER A 226 -8.31 27.74 31.19
C SER A 226 -8.22 27.40 32.69
N LYS A 227 -7.94 28.38 33.52
CA LYS A 227 -7.86 28.16 34.98
C LYS A 227 -9.18 27.62 35.52
N GLU A 228 -10.28 28.08 34.97
CA GLU A 228 -11.65 27.66 35.30
C GLU A 228 -11.88 26.20 34.90
N ALA A 229 -11.50 25.81 33.67
CA ALA A 229 -11.64 24.44 33.20
C ALA A 229 -10.75 23.47 34.02
N ILE A 230 -9.55 23.88 34.41
CA ILE A 230 -8.66 23.10 35.28
C ILE A 230 -9.28 22.94 36.67
N ALA A 231 -9.75 24.03 37.28
CA ALA A 231 -10.36 24.01 38.62
C ALA A 231 -11.61 23.13 38.67
N ASP A 232 -12.43 23.12 37.59
CA ASP A 232 -13.64 22.33 37.46
C ASP A 232 -13.36 20.87 36.98
N ASN A 233 -12.11 20.47 36.78
CA ASN A 233 -11.74 19.18 36.17
C ASN A 233 -12.39 18.93 34.77
N LYS A 234 -12.56 20.00 34.01
CA LYS A 234 -13.15 19.97 32.65
C LYS A 234 -12.14 20.29 31.54
N ALA A 235 -10.88 20.48 31.90
CA ALA A 235 -9.81 20.71 30.90
C ALA A 235 -9.72 19.56 29.91
N TYR A 236 -9.58 19.90 28.63
CA TYR A 236 -9.57 18.87 27.55
C TYR A 236 -8.66 19.24 26.39
N VAL A 237 -8.31 18.22 25.62
CA VAL A 237 -7.70 18.32 24.29
C VAL A 237 -8.52 17.50 23.31
N ILE A 238 -8.80 18.07 22.13
CA ILE A 238 -9.50 17.41 21.03
C ILE A 238 -8.48 17.02 19.96
N ILE A 239 -8.47 15.75 19.58
CA ILE A 239 -7.58 15.22 18.54
C ILE A 239 -8.38 15.10 17.25
N ASN A 240 -8.34 16.12 16.40
CA ASN A 240 -9.07 16.22 15.14
C ASN A 240 -8.14 16.44 13.92
N LYS A 241 -6.84 16.61 14.15
CA LYS A 241 -5.83 16.88 13.12
C LYS A 241 -4.54 16.12 13.41
N GLN A 242 -3.77 15.86 12.35
CA GLN A 242 -2.43 15.31 12.46
C GLN A 242 -1.50 15.91 11.41
N VAL A 243 -0.23 16.07 11.76
CA VAL A 243 0.83 16.44 10.81
C VAL A 243 1.50 15.17 10.29
N GLU A 244 1.61 15.05 8.99
CA GLU A 244 2.28 13.93 8.35
C GLU A 244 3.23 14.42 7.25
N ARG A 245 4.31 13.67 7.00
CA ARG A 245 5.21 13.92 5.89
C ARG A 245 4.84 13.00 4.74
N VAL A 246 4.47 13.57 3.59
CA VAL A 246 3.95 12.83 2.43
C VAL A 246 4.70 13.21 1.15
N SER A 247 4.65 12.33 0.14
CA SER A 247 5.17 12.60 -1.20
C SER A 247 4.31 13.64 -1.92
N LYS A 248 4.95 14.57 -2.66
CA LYS A 248 4.24 15.50 -3.54
C LYS A 248 3.50 14.76 -4.64
N ASP A 249 4.14 13.78 -5.26
CA ASP A 249 3.55 12.97 -6.33
C ASP A 249 2.28 12.24 -5.85
N ALA A 250 2.25 11.79 -4.59
CA ALA A 250 1.07 11.15 -4.01
C ALA A 250 -0.07 12.14 -3.74
N ILE A 251 0.25 13.39 -3.40
CA ILE A 251 -0.77 14.45 -3.26
C ILE A 251 -1.42 14.75 -4.60
N GLU A 252 -0.60 14.90 -5.65
CA GLU A 252 -1.05 15.19 -7.01
C GLU A 252 -1.90 14.02 -7.55
N ALA A 253 -1.42 12.79 -7.39
CA ALA A 253 -2.13 11.60 -7.88
C ALA A 253 -3.51 11.43 -7.23
N LEU A 254 -3.63 11.65 -5.93
CA LEU A 254 -4.86 11.36 -5.18
C LEU A 254 -5.83 12.56 -5.07
N ASN A 255 -5.43 13.77 -5.50
CA ASN A 255 -6.23 15.00 -5.28
C ASN A 255 -6.80 15.05 -3.85
N SER A 256 -5.95 14.83 -2.84
CA SER A 256 -6.37 14.38 -1.50
C SER A 256 -7.26 15.37 -0.77
N LYS A 257 -8.53 15.01 -0.64
CA LYS A 257 -9.54 15.75 0.15
C LYS A 257 -9.25 15.77 1.66
N GLU A 258 -8.38 14.87 2.13
CA GLU A 258 -7.99 14.75 3.55
C GLU A 258 -7.01 15.86 4.00
N ILE A 259 -6.38 16.59 3.07
CA ILE A 259 -5.38 17.60 3.38
C ILE A 259 -6.05 18.92 3.69
N ILE A 260 -5.85 19.40 4.92
CA ILE A 260 -6.35 20.70 5.40
C ILE A 260 -5.39 21.81 4.96
N MET A 261 -4.07 21.57 5.12
CA MET A 261 -3.05 22.55 4.80
C MET A 261 -1.73 21.88 4.40
N ILE A 262 -1.02 22.48 3.47
CA ILE A 262 0.34 22.09 3.08
C ILE A 262 1.32 23.11 3.66
N PHE A 263 2.26 22.67 4.49
CA PHE A 263 3.30 23.54 5.03
C PHE A 263 4.36 23.84 3.97
N PRO A 264 4.85 25.07 3.89
CA PRO A 264 5.89 25.43 2.93
C PRO A 264 7.17 24.63 3.17
N SER A 265 7.76 24.11 2.08
CA SER A 265 9.01 23.37 2.15
C SER A 265 10.19 24.35 2.19
N GLN A 266 11.06 24.19 3.19
CA GLN A 266 12.28 25.02 3.32
C GLN A 266 13.31 24.75 2.19
N LYS A 267 13.24 23.61 1.51
CA LYS A 267 14.13 23.24 0.41
C LYS A 267 13.32 23.09 -0.89
N LYS A 268 13.68 23.82 -1.94
CA LYS A 268 12.99 23.79 -3.26
C LYS A 268 12.88 22.39 -3.87
N ASN A 269 13.86 21.51 -3.68
CA ASN A 269 13.93 20.20 -4.31
C ASN A 269 13.47 19.03 -3.41
N ASN A 270 12.69 19.28 -2.36
CA ASN A 270 12.15 18.20 -1.55
C ASN A 270 11.03 17.46 -2.29
N ARG A 271 11.19 16.15 -2.46
CA ARG A 271 10.14 15.25 -2.97
C ARG A 271 8.97 15.07 -1.99
N THR A 272 9.15 15.48 -0.74
CA THR A 272 8.13 15.35 0.31
C THR A 272 7.83 16.70 0.95
N VAL A 273 6.59 16.86 1.41
CA VAL A 273 6.11 18.01 2.16
C VAL A 273 5.46 17.57 3.47
N ARG A 274 5.33 18.48 4.43
CA ARG A 274 4.51 18.28 5.62
C ARG A 274 3.12 18.78 5.32
N VAL A 275 2.12 18.02 5.72
CA VAL A 275 0.72 18.36 5.57
C VAL A 275 0.00 18.24 6.90
N LEU A 276 -0.94 19.14 7.14
CA LEU A 276 -1.96 18.99 8.17
C LEU A 276 -3.15 18.29 7.53
N LYS A 277 -3.61 17.21 8.12
CA LYS A 277 -4.73 16.43 7.61
C LYS A 277 -5.60 15.87 8.71
N THR A 278 -6.78 15.34 8.35
CA THR A 278 -7.63 14.61 9.27
C THR A 278 -6.96 13.33 9.79
N PRO A 279 -7.22 12.89 11.03
CA PRO A 279 -6.68 11.64 11.57
C PRO A 279 -7.16 10.43 10.78
N LYS A 280 -6.40 9.32 10.83
CA LYS A 280 -6.76 8.05 10.17
C LYS A 280 -8.04 7.40 10.71
N THR A 281 -8.35 7.65 11.97
CA THR A 281 -9.58 7.19 12.60
C THR A 281 -10.54 8.37 12.68
N ALA A 282 -11.75 8.20 12.13
CA ALA A 282 -12.79 9.23 12.07
C ALA A 282 -13.33 9.68 13.45
N VAL A 283 -12.86 9.07 14.54
CA VAL A 283 -13.26 9.44 15.90
C VAL A 283 -12.28 10.49 16.41
N SER A 284 -12.72 11.73 16.49
CA SER A 284 -12.02 12.76 17.27
C SER A 284 -11.98 12.30 18.73
N GLY A 285 -10.79 11.99 19.23
CA GLY A 285 -10.61 11.65 20.65
C GLY A 285 -10.64 12.90 21.50
N ARG A 286 -11.41 12.89 22.59
CA ARG A 286 -11.36 13.91 23.63
C ARG A 286 -10.64 13.33 24.85
N CYS A 287 -9.49 13.89 25.19
CA CYS A 287 -8.79 13.57 26.43
C CYS A 287 -9.16 14.59 27.50
N LEU A 288 -9.71 14.11 28.63
CA LEU A 288 -9.98 14.92 29.81
C LEU A 288 -8.76 14.84 30.73
N PHE A 289 -8.27 15.99 31.19
CA PHE A 289 -7.23 16.06 32.23
C PHE A 289 -7.94 16.14 33.58
N GLN A 290 -7.78 15.09 34.40
CA GLN A 290 -8.24 15.11 35.79
C GLN A 290 -7.05 15.50 36.67
N ASN A 291 -7.29 16.41 37.64
CA ASN A 291 -6.32 16.68 38.69
C ASN A 291 -6.19 15.41 39.56
N GLN A 292 -4.97 14.84 39.57
CA GLN A 292 -4.59 13.85 40.58
C GLN A 292 -3.98 14.52 41.76
#